data_4d9213db74ef44391ff0e341cee340ac
#
_entry.id   4d9213db74ef44391ff0e341cee340ac
#
_cell.length_a   1.000
_cell.length_b   1.000
_cell.length_c   1.000
_cell.angle_alpha   90.00
_cell.angle_beta   90.00
_cell.angle_gamma   90.00
#
_symmetry.space_group_name_H-M   'P 1'
#
loop_
_entity.id
_entity.type
_entity.pdbx_description
1 polymer ?
#
loop_
_entity_poly.entity_id
_entity_poly.type
_entity_poly.pdbx_seq_one_letter_code
_entity_poly.pdbx_strand_id
1 'polypeptide(L)'
;MYQSKKYLQRSVLLTAYCLPRMEVSHTMLAIFLAPLYILINIYIVRWMILWMGACTHFFQTFAFRACFAGVYIFLSTSLLTCFFIRKPPALHRFLKNTANYFQGTFLYILIVIVTTDLCRLILKHTLHPAWMYSRKAFVVTGAVCTLLIIGISLYGILNQWNIKTKTYDVKVDKQVKGMDSLKIVLLADIHFGYSIGEKHAGLLVKKINAEDPDLICIAGDIFDNEYEGIKDPQKTAAILRSLKSRYGVYACWGNHDLSEPILAGFTFRNAKEDYDDPRMWDFLKSANIR
;
A
#
# COMPACT_ATOMS: atom_id res chain seq x y z
N MET A 1 -6.60 -13.87 -42.83
CA MET A 1 -5.58 -13.33 -41.92
C MET A 1 -5.52 -11.77 -41.88
N TYR A 2 -6.39 -11.07 -42.58
CA TYR A 2 -6.38 -9.59 -42.66
C TYR A 2 -7.53 -8.89 -41.90
N GLN A 3 -8.52 -9.64 -41.40
CA GLN A 3 -9.64 -9.07 -40.67
C GLN A 3 -9.46 -8.99 -39.14
N SER A 4 -8.53 -9.74 -38.54
CA SER A 4 -8.33 -9.71 -37.09
C SER A 4 -7.61 -8.45 -36.56
N LYS A 5 -6.80 -7.80 -37.40
CA LYS A 5 -6.09 -6.56 -37.02
C LYS A 5 -7.02 -5.34 -36.88
N LYS A 6 -8.17 -5.32 -37.58
CA LYS A 6 -9.10 -4.18 -37.51
C LYS A 6 -9.97 -4.15 -36.25
N TYR A 7 -10.21 -5.29 -35.65
CA TYR A 7 -10.99 -5.38 -34.39
C TYR A 7 -10.15 -5.07 -33.15
N LEU A 8 -8.87 -5.43 -33.14
CA LEU A 8 -7.95 -5.07 -32.03
C LEU A 8 -7.69 -3.57 -31.99
N GLN A 9 -7.59 -2.92 -33.15
CA GLN A 9 -7.34 -1.47 -33.22
C GLN A 9 -8.57 -0.62 -32.83
N ARG A 10 -9.80 -1.15 -32.99
CA ARG A 10 -11.04 -0.46 -32.57
C ARG A 10 -11.33 -0.60 -31.08
N SER A 11 -10.99 -1.71 -30.45
CA SER A 11 -11.16 -1.89 -29.00
C SER A 11 -10.14 -1.04 -28.20
N VAL A 12 -8.92 -0.90 -28.68
CA VAL A 12 -7.90 -0.03 -28.06
C VAL A 12 -8.26 1.47 -28.25
N LEU A 13 -8.86 1.87 -29.36
CA LEU A 13 -9.30 3.26 -29.58
C LEU A 13 -10.54 3.66 -28.78
N LEU A 14 -11.44 2.73 -28.46
CA LEU A 14 -12.63 3.03 -27.64
C LEU A 14 -12.29 3.18 -26.15
N THR A 15 -11.24 2.52 -25.65
CA THR A 15 -10.75 2.69 -24.28
C THR A 15 -9.99 4.01 -24.08
N ALA A 16 -9.35 4.52 -25.12
CA ALA A 16 -8.59 5.78 -25.08
C ALA A 16 -9.45 7.06 -25.05
N TYR A 17 -10.72 7.00 -25.44
CA TYR A 17 -11.59 8.18 -25.47
C TYR A 17 -12.39 8.44 -24.19
N CYS A 18 -12.37 7.56 -23.20
CA CYS A 18 -13.11 7.74 -21.95
C CYS A 18 -12.30 8.36 -20.78
N LEU A 19 -11.02 8.67 -20.95
CA LEU A 19 -10.12 9.05 -19.86
C LEU A 19 -9.74 10.54 -19.66
N PRO A 20 -10.10 11.54 -20.50
CA PRO A 20 -9.62 12.91 -20.26
C PRO A 20 -10.36 13.69 -19.17
N ARG A 21 -11.46 13.18 -18.61
CA ARG A 21 -12.29 13.96 -17.66
C ARG A 21 -12.02 13.73 -16.17
N MET A 22 -11.17 12.75 -15.82
CA MET A 22 -10.94 12.40 -14.41
C MET A 22 -9.78 13.18 -13.75
N GLU A 23 -8.81 13.68 -14.51
CA GLU A 23 -7.58 14.28 -13.95
C GLU A 23 -7.80 15.56 -13.12
N VAL A 24 -8.72 16.42 -13.54
CA VAL A 24 -9.04 17.66 -12.80
C VAL A 24 -9.77 17.37 -11.48
N SER A 25 -10.55 16.28 -11.43
CA SER A 25 -11.34 15.92 -10.24
C SER A 25 -10.49 15.42 -9.07
N HIS A 26 -9.41 14.66 -9.33
CA HIS A 26 -8.57 14.07 -8.28
C HIS A 26 -7.74 15.13 -7.53
N THR A 27 -7.14 16.08 -8.24
CA THR A 27 -6.39 17.17 -7.62
C THR A 27 -7.30 18.07 -6.77
N MET A 28 -8.51 18.39 -7.28
CA MET A 28 -9.49 19.14 -6.51
C MET A 28 -9.93 18.38 -5.26
N LEU A 29 -10.18 17.07 -5.38
CA LEU A 29 -10.56 16.23 -4.23
C LEU A 29 -9.48 16.22 -3.15
N ALA A 30 -8.20 16.14 -3.52
CA ALA A 30 -7.08 16.20 -2.57
C ALA A 30 -7.06 17.51 -1.79
N ILE A 31 -7.31 18.64 -2.46
CA ILE A 31 -7.37 19.97 -1.82
C ILE A 31 -8.54 20.05 -0.83
N PHE A 32 -9.71 19.51 -1.18
CA PHE A 32 -10.88 19.47 -0.29
C PHE A 32 -10.70 18.51 0.89
N LEU A 33 -9.97 17.41 0.71
CA LEU A 33 -9.72 16.45 1.78
C LEU A 33 -8.61 16.88 2.76
N ALA A 34 -7.72 17.79 2.38
CA ALA A 34 -6.63 18.25 3.24
C ALA A 34 -7.12 18.88 4.55
N PRO A 35 -8.11 19.81 4.58
CA PRO A 35 -8.66 20.33 5.84
C PRO A 35 -9.29 19.24 6.71
N LEU A 36 -9.99 18.28 6.12
CA LEU A 36 -10.57 17.14 6.83
C LEU A 36 -9.47 16.27 7.46
N TYR A 37 -8.39 15.99 6.72
CA TYR A 37 -7.24 15.26 7.26
C TYR A 37 -6.62 15.98 8.45
N ILE A 38 -6.45 17.28 8.38
CA ILE A 38 -5.93 18.10 9.48
C ILE A 38 -6.86 18.01 10.71
N LEU A 39 -8.17 18.18 10.53
CA LEU A 39 -9.15 18.10 11.62
C LEU A 39 -9.15 16.72 12.29
N ILE A 40 -9.09 15.65 11.50
CA ILE A 40 -8.99 14.28 12.01
C ILE A 40 -7.72 14.10 12.85
N ASN A 41 -6.57 14.58 12.37
CA ASN A 41 -5.31 14.50 13.12
C ASN A 41 -5.34 15.31 14.41
N ILE A 42 -5.94 16.50 14.41
CA ILE A 42 -6.15 17.30 15.63
C ILE A 42 -7.04 16.54 16.63
N TYR A 43 -8.12 15.92 16.15
CA TYR A 43 -8.99 15.11 16.99
C TYR A 43 -8.25 13.92 17.62
N ILE A 44 -7.50 13.17 16.83
CA ILE A 44 -6.74 11.98 17.29
C ILE A 44 -5.67 12.39 18.32
N VAL A 45 -4.82 13.38 18.00
CA VAL A 45 -3.75 13.80 18.91
C VAL A 45 -4.30 14.34 20.22
N ARG A 46 -5.41 15.12 20.16
CA ARG A 46 -6.10 15.58 21.35
C ARG A 46 -6.64 14.42 22.19
N TRP A 47 -7.28 13.44 21.56
CA TRP A 47 -7.80 12.25 22.23
C TRP A 47 -6.67 11.48 22.94
N MET A 48 -5.56 11.23 22.26
CA MET A 48 -4.41 10.53 22.82
C MET A 48 -3.78 11.28 24.00
N ILE A 49 -3.60 12.60 23.89
CA ILE A 49 -3.06 13.45 24.97
C ILE A 49 -3.98 13.42 26.21
N LEU A 50 -5.30 13.50 26.01
CA LEU A 50 -6.27 13.45 27.10
C LEU A 50 -6.25 12.07 27.80
N TRP A 51 -6.20 11.00 27.03
CA TRP A 51 -6.12 9.64 27.57
C TRP A 51 -4.82 9.40 28.35
N MET A 52 -3.66 9.74 27.78
CA MET A 52 -2.38 9.62 28.48
C MET A 52 -2.37 10.47 29.76
N GLY A 53 -2.88 11.70 29.71
CA GLY A 53 -3.01 12.56 30.87
C GLY A 53 -3.96 12.01 31.94
N ALA A 54 -4.93 11.16 31.55
CA ALA A 54 -5.76 10.44 32.51
C ALA A 54 -5.01 9.27 33.15
N CYS A 55 -3.99 8.71 32.53
CA CYS A 55 -3.20 7.59 33.09
C CYS A 55 -2.29 8.06 34.23
N THR A 56 -1.53 9.15 34.03
CA THR A 56 -0.58 9.66 35.03
C THR A 56 -0.33 11.16 34.88
N HIS A 57 0.07 11.81 36.00
CA HIS A 57 0.44 13.23 36.02
C HIS A 57 1.65 13.56 35.13
N PHE A 58 2.59 12.62 34.96
CA PHE A 58 3.73 12.81 34.08
C PHE A 58 3.30 13.22 32.66
N PHE A 59 2.28 12.56 32.11
CA PHE A 59 1.76 12.85 30.78
C PHE A 59 0.96 14.17 30.69
N GLN A 60 0.71 14.83 31.81
CA GLN A 60 0.07 16.15 31.84
C GLN A 60 1.08 17.28 31.70
N THR A 61 2.37 17.02 31.88
CA THR A 61 3.42 18.05 31.75
C THR A 61 3.45 18.65 30.35
N PHE A 62 3.72 19.96 30.29
CA PHE A 62 3.84 20.67 29.02
C PHE A 62 4.91 20.03 28.12
N ALA A 63 6.06 19.71 28.70
CA ALA A 63 7.18 19.12 27.97
C ALA A 63 6.80 17.80 27.29
N PHE A 64 6.11 16.89 28.01
CA PHE A 64 5.65 15.64 27.44
C PHE A 64 4.63 15.86 26.30
N ARG A 65 3.61 16.70 26.56
CA ARG A 65 2.57 17.00 25.55
C ARG A 65 3.14 17.63 24.29
N ALA A 66 4.08 18.56 24.44
CA ALA A 66 4.75 19.20 23.31
C ALA A 66 5.62 18.21 22.52
N CYS A 67 6.39 17.36 23.21
CA CYS A 67 7.20 16.32 22.58
C CYS A 67 6.32 15.31 21.83
N PHE A 68 5.27 14.79 22.47
CA PHE A 68 4.33 13.85 21.85
C PHE A 68 3.63 14.46 20.63
N ALA A 69 3.13 15.70 20.75
CA ALA A 69 2.50 16.41 19.63
C ALA A 69 3.50 16.63 18.48
N GLY A 70 4.75 16.99 18.78
CA GLY A 70 5.81 17.16 17.78
C GLY A 70 6.11 15.87 17.01
N VAL A 71 6.27 14.75 17.73
CA VAL A 71 6.46 13.43 17.12
C VAL A 71 5.24 13.03 16.26
N TYR A 72 4.04 13.23 16.77
CA TYR A 72 2.82 12.93 16.04
C TYR A 72 2.68 13.77 14.76
N ILE A 73 2.96 15.09 14.85
CA ILE A 73 2.95 16.00 13.70
C ILE A 73 3.99 15.54 12.67
N PHE A 74 5.21 15.20 13.08
CA PHE A 74 6.23 14.67 12.19
C PHE A 74 5.73 13.41 11.46
N LEU A 75 5.12 12.47 12.17
CA LEU A 75 4.57 11.25 11.58
C LEU A 75 3.43 11.54 10.61
N SER A 76 2.47 12.38 11.01
CA SER A 76 1.30 12.71 10.18
C SER A 76 1.65 13.56 8.94
N THR A 77 2.72 14.34 8.99
CA THR A 77 3.20 15.14 7.87
C THR A 77 4.27 14.42 7.03
N SER A 78 4.72 13.23 7.44
CA SER A 78 5.80 12.50 6.76
C SER A 78 5.50 12.23 5.29
N LEU A 79 4.21 12.01 4.93
CA LEU A 79 3.77 11.83 3.56
C LEU A 79 4.03 13.07 2.69
N LEU A 80 3.71 14.26 3.20
CA LEU A 80 4.02 15.54 2.52
C LEU A 80 5.53 15.77 2.49
N THR A 81 6.20 15.53 3.61
CA THR A 81 7.64 15.76 3.74
C THR A 81 8.43 14.89 2.76
N CYS A 82 8.08 13.61 2.59
CA CYS A 82 8.77 12.74 1.64
C CYS A 82 8.49 13.13 0.17
N PHE A 83 7.35 13.74 -0.13
CA PHE A 83 7.06 14.23 -1.48
C PHE A 83 7.99 15.39 -1.88
N PHE A 84 8.30 16.29 -0.94
CA PHE A 84 9.16 17.45 -1.21
C PHE A 84 10.65 17.17 -1.00
N ILE A 85 11.00 16.29 -0.05
CA ILE A 85 12.40 15.99 0.29
C ILE A 85 12.83 14.70 -0.41
N ARG A 86 13.43 14.83 -1.59
CA ARG A 86 13.91 13.70 -2.37
C ARG A 86 15.41 13.41 -2.20
N LYS A 87 16.18 14.35 -1.63
CA LYS A 87 17.62 14.23 -1.39
C LYS A 87 17.97 14.57 0.06
N PRO A 88 18.96 13.89 0.70
CA PRO A 88 19.70 12.73 0.17
C PRO A 88 18.82 11.44 0.13
N PRO A 89 19.17 10.42 -0.71
CA PRO A 89 18.33 9.21 -0.89
C PRO A 89 18.02 8.45 0.40
N ALA A 90 18.97 8.39 1.32
CA ALA A 90 18.76 7.72 2.61
C ALA A 90 17.66 8.40 3.46
N LEU A 91 17.65 9.74 3.48
CA LEU A 91 16.61 10.49 4.19
C LEU A 91 15.25 10.33 3.51
N HIS A 92 15.21 10.41 2.17
CA HIS A 92 13.98 10.19 1.43
C HIS A 92 13.39 8.79 1.73
N ARG A 93 14.20 7.74 1.66
CA ARG A 93 13.80 6.37 2.01
C ARG A 93 13.29 6.25 3.44
N PHE A 94 13.95 6.90 4.40
CA PHE A 94 13.48 6.94 5.79
C PHE A 94 12.10 7.59 5.92
N LEU A 95 11.92 8.76 5.30
CA LEU A 95 10.64 9.49 5.33
C LEU A 95 9.53 8.70 4.63
N LYS A 96 9.83 8.09 3.47
CA LYS A 96 8.86 7.27 2.72
C LYS A 96 8.40 6.04 3.51
N ASN A 97 9.35 5.31 4.10
CA ASN A 97 9.00 4.18 4.97
C ASN A 97 8.19 4.63 6.19
N THR A 98 8.57 5.73 6.83
CA THR A 98 7.82 6.31 7.96
C THR A 98 6.39 6.64 7.54
N ALA A 99 6.22 7.29 6.38
CA ALA A 99 4.91 7.61 5.84
C ALA A 99 4.07 6.37 5.58
N ASN A 100 4.63 5.34 4.93
CA ASN A 100 3.92 4.12 4.60
C ASN A 100 3.40 3.39 5.86
N TYR A 101 4.26 3.20 6.87
CA TYR A 101 3.85 2.56 8.13
C TYR A 101 2.87 3.41 8.93
N PHE A 102 3.07 4.73 8.96
CA PHE A 102 2.16 5.63 9.66
C PHE A 102 0.78 5.63 9.02
N GLN A 103 0.67 5.72 7.70
CA GLN A 103 -0.62 5.73 7.01
C GLN A 103 -1.43 4.46 7.23
N GLY A 104 -0.78 3.30 7.19
CA GLY A 104 -1.45 2.03 7.53
C GLY A 104 -1.97 2.02 8.98
N THR A 105 -1.13 2.45 9.94
CA THR A 105 -1.51 2.52 11.36
C THR A 105 -2.55 3.62 11.62
N PHE A 106 -2.45 4.77 10.95
CA PHE A 106 -3.39 5.89 11.08
C PHE A 106 -4.82 5.48 10.78
N LEU A 107 -5.05 4.67 9.76
CA LEU A 107 -6.38 4.18 9.45
C LEU A 107 -6.97 3.36 10.61
N TYR A 108 -6.19 2.50 11.24
CA TYR A 108 -6.63 1.72 12.40
C TYR A 108 -6.87 2.61 13.62
N ILE A 109 -6.00 3.59 13.88
CA ILE A 109 -6.19 4.59 14.93
C ILE A 109 -7.53 5.29 14.73
N LEU A 110 -7.79 5.80 13.53
CA LEU A 110 -9.03 6.51 13.20
C LEU A 110 -10.26 5.63 13.43
N ILE A 111 -10.29 4.43 12.86
CA ILE A 111 -11.44 3.51 12.98
C ILE A 111 -11.70 3.16 14.44
N VAL A 112 -10.67 2.76 15.19
CA VAL A 112 -10.83 2.32 16.58
C VAL A 112 -11.29 3.48 17.48
N ILE A 113 -10.68 4.67 17.37
CA ILE A 113 -11.03 5.82 18.21
C ILE A 113 -12.44 6.32 17.88
N VAL A 114 -12.76 6.50 16.59
CA VAL A 114 -14.09 6.99 16.18
C VAL A 114 -15.18 6.00 16.58
N THR A 115 -14.99 4.71 16.33
CA THR A 115 -15.95 3.69 16.75
C THR A 115 -16.14 3.67 18.26
N THR A 116 -15.06 3.79 19.02
CA THR A 116 -15.11 3.82 20.48
C THR A 116 -15.87 5.04 20.99
N ASP A 117 -15.59 6.23 20.46
CA ASP A 117 -16.28 7.45 20.89
C ASP A 117 -17.75 7.45 20.44
N LEU A 118 -18.07 6.89 19.26
CA LEU A 118 -19.46 6.72 18.83
C LEU A 118 -20.21 5.75 19.75
N CYS A 119 -19.62 4.59 20.09
CA CYS A 119 -20.21 3.66 21.06
C CYS A 119 -20.43 4.32 22.42
N ARG A 120 -19.46 5.09 22.91
CA ARG A 120 -19.59 5.86 24.16
C ARG A 120 -20.71 6.89 24.08
N LEU A 121 -20.82 7.59 22.96
CA LEU A 121 -21.90 8.56 22.73
C LEU A 121 -23.27 7.90 22.77
N ILE A 122 -23.46 6.81 22.07
CA ILE A 122 -24.71 6.03 22.04
C ILE A 122 -25.06 5.55 23.44
N LEU A 123 -24.13 4.86 24.12
CA LEU A 123 -24.36 4.34 25.47
C LEU A 123 -24.68 5.45 26.50
N LYS A 124 -24.05 6.62 26.35
CA LYS A 124 -24.32 7.78 27.17
C LYS A 124 -25.75 8.29 27.02
N HIS A 125 -26.30 8.24 25.80
CA HIS A 125 -27.63 8.75 25.52
C HIS A 125 -28.74 7.73 25.69
N THR A 126 -28.42 6.43 25.70
CA THR A 126 -29.43 5.34 25.83
C THR A 126 -29.49 4.77 27.22
N LEU A 127 -28.38 4.30 27.77
CA LEU A 127 -28.32 3.51 29.02
C LEU A 127 -27.82 4.31 30.22
N HIS A 128 -27.17 5.47 30.02
CA HIS A 128 -26.65 6.36 31.06
C HIS A 128 -25.84 5.65 32.18
N PRO A 129 -24.95 4.69 31.90
CA PRO A 129 -24.29 3.94 32.94
C PRO A 129 -23.27 4.83 33.71
N ALA A 130 -23.44 4.98 35.02
CA ALA A 130 -22.62 5.87 35.87
C ALA A 130 -21.13 5.60 35.78
N TRP A 131 -20.70 4.33 35.63
CA TRP A 131 -19.30 3.93 35.52
C TRP A 131 -18.57 4.55 34.34
N MET A 132 -19.28 4.83 33.22
CA MET A 132 -18.72 5.36 31.99
C MET A 132 -18.11 6.76 32.15
N TYR A 133 -18.56 7.52 33.15
CA TYR A 133 -18.05 8.85 33.45
C TYR A 133 -16.79 8.83 34.32
N SER A 134 -16.39 7.64 34.80
CA SER A 134 -15.23 7.52 35.68
C SER A 134 -13.91 7.63 34.88
N ARG A 135 -12.89 8.21 35.54
CA ARG A 135 -11.51 8.26 35.02
C ARG A 135 -11.00 6.83 34.72
N LYS A 136 -11.34 5.85 35.59
CA LYS A 136 -10.94 4.45 35.43
C LYS A 136 -11.47 3.88 34.10
N ALA A 137 -12.77 4.10 33.79
CA ALA A 137 -13.35 3.63 32.54
C ALA A 137 -12.64 4.23 31.33
N PHE A 138 -12.32 5.53 31.35
CA PHE A 138 -11.59 6.18 30.26
C PHE A 138 -10.18 5.61 30.05
N VAL A 139 -9.45 5.39 31.16
CA VAL A 139 -8.10 4.78 31.13
C VAL A 139 -8.15 3.38 30.55
N VAL A 140 -9.09 2.52 31.03
CA VAL A 140 -9.24 1.14 30.55
C VAL A 140 -9.65 1.14 29.06
N THR A 141 -10.61 1.95 28.68
CA THR A 141 -11.05 2.06 27.28
C THR A 141 -9.89 2.43 26.35
N GLY A 142 -9.10 3.43 26.73
CA GLY A 142 -7.96 3.84 25.92
C GLY A 142 -6.85 2.80 25.89
N ALA A 143 -6.62 2.05 26.98
CA ALA A 143 -5.69 0.94 26.98
C ALA A 143 -6.14 -0.18 26.01
N VAL A 144 -7.42 -0.54 26.03
CA VAL A 144 -7.99 -1.50 25.07
C VAL A 144 -7.85 -1.01 23.63
N CYS A 145 -8.19 0.26 23.36
CA CYS A 145 -8.01 0.84 22.01
C CYS A 145 -6.54 0.74 21.57
N THR A 146 -5.60 1.12 22.44
CA THR A 146 -4.16 1.08 22.12
C THR A 146 -3.68 -0.34 21.84
N LEU A 147 -4.10 -1.32 22.64
CA LEU A 147 -3.75 -2.73 22.42
C LEU A 147 -4.34 -3.27 21.11
N LEU A 148 -5.58 -2.90 20.78
CA LEU A 148 -6.20 -3.26 19.51
C LEU A 148 -5.46 -2.65 18.31
N ILE A 149 -5.13 -1.35 18.37
CA ILE A 149 -4.39 -0.66 17.31
C ILE A 149 -3.02 -1.32 17.11
N ILE A 150 -2.27 -1.54 18.18
CA ILE A 150 -0.96 -2.21 18.12
C ILE A 150 -1.12 -3.62 17.56
N GLY A 151 -2.07 -4.41 18.06
CA GLY A 151 -2.30 -5.80 17.64
C GLY A 151 -2.62 -5.90 16.15
N ILE A 152 -3.56 -5.07 15.65
CA ILE A 152 -3.94 -5.08 14.23
C ILE A 152 -2.78 -4.59 13.35
N SER A 153 -2.07 -3.54 13.77
CA SER A 153 -0.93 -3.01 13.01
C SER A 153 0.22 -4.03 12.92
N LEU A 154 0.56 -4.68 14.03
CA LEU A 154 1.56 -5.75 14.05
C LEU A 154 1.13 -6.94 13.21
N TYR A 155 -0.13 -7.35 13.31
CA TYR A 155 -0.68 -8.42 12.46
C TYR A 155 -0.55 -8.07 10.97
N GLY A 156 -0.89 -6.86 10.56
CA GLY A 156 -0.75 -6.40 9.18
C GLY A 156 0.70 -6.45 8.70
N ILE A 157 1.64 -5.92 9.52
CA ILE A 157 3.08 -5.93 9.22
C ILE A 157 3.63 -7.36 9.12
N LEU A 158 3.20 -8.28 9.98
CA LEU A 158 3.65 -9.67 9.93
C LEU A 158 2.99 -10.45 8.78
N ASN A 159 1.72 -10.17 8.50
CA ASN A 159 0.97 -10.90 7.48
C ASN A 159 1.46 -10.63 6.05
N GLN A 160 2.10 -9.48 5.77
CA GLN A 160 2.73 -9.21 4.46
C GLN A 160 3.81 -10.25 4.09
N TRP A 161 4.40 -10.95 5.07
CA TRP A 161 5.39 -12.00 4.86
C TRP A 161 4.77 -13.37 4.57
N ASN A 162 3.45 -13.49 4.73
CA ASN A 162 2.72 -14.76 4.59
C ASN A 162 2.09 -14.89 3.21
N ILE A 163 2.92 -15.19 2.21
CA ILE A 163 2.46 -15.43 0.83
C ILE A 163 1.62 -16.71 0.81
N LYS A 164 0.36 -16.60 0.38
CA LYS A 164 -0.57 -17.74 0.28
C LYS A 164 -0.81 -18.10 -1.17
N THR A 165 -0.80 -19.39 -1.46
CA THR A 165 -1.25 -19.94 -2.75
C THR A 165 -2.73 -20.30 -2.66
N LYS A 166 -3.50 -19.95 -3.70
CA LYS A 166 -4.86 -20.39 -3.89
C LYS A 166 -4.96 -21.10 -5.23
N THR A 167 -5.41 -22.35 -5.23
CA THR A 167 -5.53 -23.18 -6.43
C THR A 167 -6.95 -23.13 -6.97
N TYR A 168 -7.05 -23.06 -8.29
CA TYR A 168 -8.29 -23.14 -9.04
C TYR A 168 -8.13 -24.16 -10.16
N ASP A 169 -9.07 -25.12 -10.25
CA ASP A 169 -9.14 -26.08 -11.36
C ASP A 169 -10.12 -25.55 -12.41
N VAL A 170 -9.60 -25.25 -13.59
CA VAL A 170 -10.37 -24.73 -14.72
C VAL A 170 -10.38 -25.76 -15.84
N LYS A 171 -11.57 -26.21 -16.21
CA LYS A 171 -11.75 -27.10 -17.38
C LYS A 171 -11.90 -26.24 -18.63
N VAL A 172 -11.13 -26.59 -19.67
CA VAL A 172 -11.16 -25.93 -20.97
C VAL A 172 -11.53 -26.95 -22.01
N ASP A 173 -12.62 -26.71 -22.74
CA ASP A 173 -13.12 -27.59 -23.80
C ASP A 173 -12.29 -27.42 -25.10
N LYS A 174 -10.96 -27.56 -24.97
CA LYS A 174 -10.03 -27.44 -26.08
C LYS A 174 -8.88 -28.43 -25.89
N GLN A 175 -8.69 -29.30 -26.86
CA GLN A 175 -7.58 -30.24 -26.85
C GLN A 175 -6.36 -29.62 -27.52
N VAL A 176 -5.20 -29.77 -26.89
CA VAL A 176 -3.89 -29.42 -27.44
C VAL A 176 -3.05 -30.69 -27.53
N LYS A 177 -2.53 -31.00 -28.72
CA LYS A 177 -1.73 -32.20 -28.91
C LYS A 177 -0.50 -32.20 -27.99
N GLY A 178 -0.40 -33.26 -27.17
CA GLY A 178 0.72 -33.45 -26.25
C GLY A 178 0.64 -32.61 -24.97
N MET A 179 -0.55 -32.09 -24.63
CA MET A 179 -0.78 -31.34 -23.40
C MET A 179 -2.15 -31.73 -22.81
N ASP A 180 -2.14 -32.43 -21.68
CA ASP A 180 -3.36 -32.83 -20.95
C ASP A 180 -3.74 -31.82 -19.88
N SER A 181 -2.76 -31.10 -19.37
CA SER A 181 -2.95 -30.04 -18.36
C SER A 181 -1.87 -28.97 -18.50
N LEU A 182 -2.18 -27.77 -18.00
CA LEU A 182 -1.25 -26.62 -17.93
C LEU A 182 -1.35 -25.99 -16.55
N LYS A 183 -0.27 -26.02 -15.78
CA LYS A 183 -0.18 -25.37 -14.48
C LYS A 183 0.33 -23.94 -14.64
N ILE A 184 -0.55 -22.97 -14.42
CA ILE A 184 -0.23 -21.55 -14.51
C ILE A 184 -0.16 -20.97 -13.11
N VAL A 185 0.94 -20.31 -12.77
CA VAL A 185 0.99 -19.42 -11.62
C VAL A 185 0.70 -18.00 -12.08
N LEU A 186 -0.35 -17.41 -11.54
CA LEU A 186 -0.72 -16.02 -11.75
C LEU A 186 -0.44 -15.22 -10.47
N LEU A 187 0.25 -14.11 -10.61
CA LEU A 187 0.48 -13.15 -9.53
C LEU A 187 0.31 -11.71 -10.06
N ALA A 188 -0.04 -10.79 -9.16
CA ALA A 188 -0.19 -9.36 -9.42
C ALA A 188 0.21 -8.56 -8.18
N ASP A 189 0.27 -7.25 -8.27
CA ASP A 189 0.39 -6.33 -7.14
C ASP A 189 1.60 -6.65 -6.24
N ILE A 190 2.78 -6.87 -6.85
CA ILE A 190 4.01 -7.17 -6.10
C ILE A 190 4.52 -5.90 -5.39
N HIS A 191 4.45 -4.75 -6.06
CA HIS A 191 4.86 -3.45 -5.56
C HIS A 191 6.29 -3.41 -5.00
N PHE A 192 7.26 -3.85 -5.81
CA PHE A 192 8.66 -3.66 -5.44
C PHE A 192 8.99 -2.18 -5.29
N GLY A 193 9.48 -1.81 -4.10
CA GLY A 193 9.74 -0.42 -3.77
C GLY A 193 10.39 -0.25 -2.40
N TYR A 194 9.97 0.75 -1.66
CA TYR A 194 10.54 1.08 -0.36
C TYR A 194 10.25 0.02 0.71
N SER A 195 9.06 -0.58 0.70
CA SER A 195 8.60 -1.55 1.71
C SER A 195 8.81 -3.01 1.29
N ILE A 196 8.68 -3.31 0.00
CA ILE A 196 8.82 -4.65 -0.59
C ILE A 196 10.12 -4.72 -1.37
N GLY A 197 11.02 -5.62 -1.01
CA GLY A 197 12.35 -5.72 -1.62
C GLY A 197 12.87 -7.15 -1.72
N GLU A 198 14.20 -7.31 -1.72
CA GLU A 198 14.92 -8.56 -1.96
C GLU A 198 14.40 -9.75 -1.15
N LYS A 199 14.14 -9.55 0.15
CA LYS A 199 13.65 -10.64 1.01
C LYS A 199 12.29 -11.15 0.55
N HIS A 200 11.39 -10.25 0.17
CA HIS A 200 10.08 -10.62 -0.36
C HIS A 200 10.21 -11.32 -1.72
N ALA A 201 11.08 -10.81 -2.61
CA ALA A 201 11.38 -11.46 -3.88
C ALA A 201 11.87 -12.90 -3.67
N GLY A 202 12.77 -13.13 -2.70
CA GLY A 202 13.27 -14.47 -2.37
C GLY A 202 12.17 -15.42 -1.86
N LEU A 203 11.27 -14.92 -0.99
CA LEU A 203 10.12 -15.70 -0.52
C LEU A 203 9.14 -16.02 -1.65
N LEU A 204 8.87 -15.05 -2.52
CA LEU A 204 7.99 -15.19 -3.67
C LEU A 204 8.52 -16.25 -4.62
N VAL A 205 9.80 -16.14 -5.03
CA VAL A 205 10.46 -17.10 -5.91
C VAL A 205 10.45 -18.51 -5.33
N LYS A 206 10.80 -18.64 -4.03
CA LYS A 206 10.75 -19.94 -3.35
C LYS A 206 9.35 -20.54 -3.38
N LYS A 207 8.32 -19.75 -3.16
CA LYS A 207 6.94 -20.19 -3.13
C LYS A 207 6.47 -20.60 -4.53
N ILE A 208 6.75 -19.78 -5.54
CA ILE A 208 6.38 -20.05 -6.93
C ILE A 208 7.08 -21.32 -7.46
N ASN A 209 8.39 -21.45 -7.22
CA ASN A 209 9.14 -22.61 -7.68
C ASN A 209 8.68 -23.90 -6.99
N ALA A 210 8.17 -23.84 -5.76
CA ALA A 210 7.60 -24.99 -5.06
C ALA A 210 6.28 -25.49 -5.70
N GLU A 211 5.59 -24.63 -6.46
CA GLU A 211 4.40 -25.02 -7.22
C GLU A 211 4.75 -25.75 -8.51
N ASP A 212 5.99 -25.75 -8.98
CA ASP A 212 6.45 -26.35 -10.25
C ASP A 212 5.55 -25.94 -11.44
N PRO A 213 5.44 -24.65 -11.78
CA PRO A 213 4.54 -24.18 -12.81
C PRO A 213 5.07 -24.41 -14.22
N ASP A 214 4.16 -24.70 -15.17
CA ASP A 214 4.48 -24.69 -16.60
C ASP A 214 4.66 -23.27 -17.13
N LEU A 215 3.87 -22.32 -16.62
CA LEU A 215 3.86 -20.91 -17.05
C LEU A 215 3.71 -20.00 -15.84
N ILE A 216 4.42 -18.86 -15.84
CA ILE A 216 4.26 -17.82 -14.84
C ILE A 216 3.76 -16.55 -15.54
N CYS A 217 2.66 -15.99 -15.03
CA CYS A 217 2.08 -14.72 -15.51
C CYS A 217 2.07 -13.70 -14.37
N ILE A 218 2.60 -12.52 -14.64
CA ILE A 218 2.59 -11.36 -13.71
C ILE A 218 1.65 -10.31 -14.29
N ALA A 219 0.52 -10.10 -13.62
CA ALA A 219 -0.57 -9.26 -14.12
C ALA A 219 -0.47 -7.82 -13.60
N GLY A 220 0.66 -7.18 -13.84
CA GLY A 220 0.90 -5.77 -13.53
C GLY A 220 1.24 -5.47 -12.07
N ASP A 221 1.48 -4.19 -11.81
CA ASP A 221 1.85 -3.60 -10.52
C ASP A 221 3.07 -4.31 -9.88
N ILE A 222 4.11 -4.47 -10.71
CA ILE A 222 5.38 -5.07 -10.33
C ILE A 222 6.17 -4.09 -9.48
N PHE A 223 6.14 -2.81 -9.84
CA PHE A 223 6.81 -1.72 -9.16
C PHE A 223 5.82 -0.87 -8.35
N ASP A 224 6.36 -0.09 -7.41
CA ASP A 224 5.58 0.85 -6.58
C ASP A 224 5.88 2.30 -7.01
N ASN A 225 5.56 2.64 -8.26
CA ASN A 225 5.71 3.93 -8.94
C ASN A 225 7.14 4.49 -9.03
N GLU A 226 8.00 4.23 -8.08
CA GLU A 226 9.35 4.80 -8.02
C GLU A 226 10.41 3.70 -8.10
N TYR A 227 11.17 3.66 -9.20
CA TYR A 227 12.28 2.70 -9.37
C TYR A 227 13.34 2.82 -8.26
N GLU A 228 13.61 4.03 -7.78
CA GLU A 228 14.49 4.33 -6.67
C GLU A 228 14.06 3.69 -5.34
N GLY A 229 12.80 3.29 -5.25
CA GLY A 229 12.25 2.53 -4.14
C GLY A 229 12.93 1.17 -3.95
N ILE A 230 13.40 0.55 -5.02
CA ILE A 230 14.11 -0.73 -4.96
C ILE A 230 15.54 -0.48 -4.45
N LYS A 231 15.88 -1.06 -3.30
CA LYS A 231 17.18 -0.82 -2.66
C LYS A 231 18.36 -1.33 -3.48
N ASP A 232 18.22 -2.54 -4.04
CA ASP A 232 19.22 -3.19 -4.89
C ASP A 232 18.49 -3.86 -6.07
N PRO A 233 18.28 -3.09 -7.17
CA PRO A 233 17.57 -3.61 -8.34
C PRO A 233 18.26 -4.80 -9.00
N GLN A 234 19.59 -4.78 -9.06
CA GLN A 234 20.36 -5.86 -9.71
C GLN A 234 20.22 -7.16 -8.94
N LYS A 235 20.33 -7.11 -7.63
CA LYS A 235 20.15 -8.28 -6.77
C LYS A 235 18.71 -8.78 -6.79
N THR A 236 17.72 -7.88 -6.77
CA THR A 236 16.30 -8.25 -6.85
C THR A 236 16.00 -8.93 -8.18
N ALA A 237 16.49 -8.39 -9.31
CA ALA A 237 16.35 -8.99 -10.63
C ALA A 237 17.05 -10.36 -10.70
N ALA A 238 18.24 -10.52 -10.11
CA ALA A 238 18.95 -11.80 -10.05
C ALA A 238 18.15 -12.87 -9.27
N ILE A 239 17.46 -12.48 -8.19
CA ILE A 239 16.57 -13.36 -7.45
C ILE A 239 15.39 -13.77 -8.33
N LEU A 240 14.73 -12.82 -9.01
CA LEU A 240 13.60 -13.12 -9.90
C LEU A 240 14.00 -13.97 -11.10
N ARG A 241 15.23 -13.84 -11.62
CA ARG A 241 15.78 -14.69 -12.67
C ARG A 241 15.79 -16.18 -12.28
N SER A 242 15.75 -16.50 -10.99
CA SER A 242 15.69 -17.89 -10.52
C SER A 242 14.28 -18.51 -10.51
N LEU A 243 13.27 -17.79 -11.01
CA LEU A 243 11.94 -18.34 -11.31
C LEU A 243 12.08 -19.47 -12.35
N LYS A 244 11.43 -20.58 -12.08
CA LYS A 244 11.46 -21.78 -12.92
C LYS A 244 10.09 -22.03 -13.55
N SER A 245 10.04 -22.17 -14.86
CA SER A 245 8.84 -22.55 -15.59
C SER A 245 9.18 -23.10 -16.96
N ARG A 246 8.37 -24.02 -17.47
CA ARG A 246 8.59 -24.68 -18.77
C ARG A 246 8.45 -23.69 -19.94
N TYR A 247 7.47 -22.81 -19.87
CA TYR A 247 7.13 -21.90 -20.97
C TYR A 247 7.55 -20.44 -20.73
N GLY A 248 8.22 -20.18 -19.60
CA GLY A 248 8.78 -18.86 -19.28
C GLY A 248 7.90 -18.02 -18.36
N VAL A 249 8.38 -16.81 -18.10
CA VAL A 249 7.74 -15.79 -17.25
C VAL A 249 7.32 -14.63 -18.13
N TYR A 250 6.05 -14.25 -18.03
CA TYR A 250 5.47 -13.15 -18.80
C TYR A 250 4.82 -12.14 -17.87
N ALA A 251 4.98 -10.87 -18.20
CA ALA A 251 4.40 -9.76 -17.45
C ALA A 251 3.64 -8.81 -18.35
N CYS A 252 2.66 -8.11 -17.79
CA CYS A 252 2.09 -6.90 -18.36
C CYS A 252 2.26 -5.74 -17.38
N TRP A 253 2.14 -4.53 -17.86
CA TRP A 253 2.16 -3.32 -17.03
C TRP A 253 0.82 -3.15 -16.30
N GLY A 254 0.90 -2.70 -15.04
CA GLY A 254 -0.20 -2.16 -14.27
C GLY A 254 -0.12 -0.64 -14.15
N ASN A 255 -0.98 -0.04 -13.36
CA ASN A 255 -1.00 1.41 -13.19
C ASN A 255 0.13 1.95 -12.29
N HIS A 256 0.72 1.11 -11.43
CA HIS A 256 1.86 1.47 -10.60
C HIS A 256 3.22 1.22 -11.27
N ASP A 257 3.24 0.65 -12.46
CA ASP A 257 4.47 0.43 -13.24
C ASP A 257 4.88 1.68 -14.05
N LEU A 258 4.35 2.83 -13.69
CA LEU A 258 4.66 4.14 -14.24
C LEU A 258 5.23 5.05 -13.14
N SER A 259 6.28 5.83 -13.47
CA SER A 259 6.93 6.77 -12.53
C SER A 259 6.13 8.05 -12.32
N GLU A 260 4.84 7.93 -12.01
CA GLU A 260 3.94 9.08 -11.82
C GLU A 260 4.10 9.70 -10.43
N PRO A 261 4.06 11.04 -10.29
CA PRO A 261 4.02 11.69 -8.99
C PRO A 261 2.71 11.39 -8.27
N ILE A 262 2.80 10.71 -7.13
CA ILE A 262 1.63 10.38 -6.29
C ILE A 262 1.76 11.07 -4.93
N LEU A 263 0.70 11.74 -4.51
CA LEU A 263 0.57 12.31 -3.16
C LEU A 263 -0.75 11.86 -2.54
N ALA A 264 -0.65 11.17 -1.40
CA ALA A 264 -1.81 10.68 -0.65
C ALA A 264 -2.77 9.80 -1.49
N GLY A 265 -2.25 9.00 -2.43
CA GLY A 265 -3.03 8.16 -3.32
C GLY A 265 -3.62 8.87 -4.54
N PHE A 266 -3.33 10.17 -4.71
CA PHE A 266 -3.75 10.92 -5.89
C PHE A 266 -2.58 11.11 -6.85
N THR A 267 -2.80 10.78 -8.12
CA THR A 267 -1.83 10.93 -9.20
C THR A 267 -1.86 12.36 -9.73
N PHE A 268 -0.70 12.97 -9.88
CA PHE A 268 -0.51 14.30 -10.48
C PHE A 268 0.13 14.15 -11.85
N ARG A 269 -0.63 13.61 -12.80
CA ARG A 269 -0.18 13.35 -14.16
C ARG A 269 -0.27 14.61 -15.01
N ASN A 270 0.80 14.89 -15.76
CA ASN A 270 0.80 15.91 -16.81
C ASN A 270 0.73 15.18 -18.16
N ALA A 271 -0.32 15.42 -18.96
CA ALA A 271 -0.52 14.76 -20.25
C ALA A 271 0.61 14.97 -21.27
N LYS A 272 1.55 15.88 -21.01
CA LYS A 272 2.71 16.18 -21.86
C LYS A 272 3.99 15.46 -21.42
N GLU A 273 3.96 14.75 -20.31
CA GLU A 273 5.13 14.05 -19.75
C GLU A 273 5.01 12.56 -20.03
N ASP A 274 6.16 11.95 -20.36
CA ASP A 274 6.29 10.50 -20.44
C ASP A 274 6.70 9.98 -19.05
N TYR A 275 5.91 9.07 -18.51
CA TYR A 275 6.14 8.48 -17.20
C TYR A 275 6.74 7.07 -17.28
N ASP A 276 7.06 6.59 -18.48
CA ASP A 276 7.79 5.34 -18.67
C ASP A 276 9.21 5.49 -18.14
N ASP A 277 9.61 4.56 -17.28
CA ASP A 277 10.99 4.48 -16.81
C ASP A 277 11.73 3.33 -17.51
N PRO A 278 12.68 3.63 -18.42
CA PRO A 278 13.44 2.60 -19.11
C PRO A 278 14.15 1.60 -18.19
N ARG A 279 14.48 2.02 -16.97
CA ARG A 279 15.13 1.16 -15.97
C ARG A 279 14.24 0.02 -15.50
N MET A 280 12.90 0.23 -15.49
CA MET A 280 11.92 -0.83 -15.19
C MET A 280 11.94 -1.90 -16.27
N TRP A 281 12.01 -1.52 -17.54
CA TRP A 281 12.17 -2.45 -18.65
C TRP A 281 13.48 -3.24 -18.57
N ASP A 282 14.59 -2.55 -18.29
CA ASP A 282 15.90 -3.21 -18.16
C ASP A 282 15.95 -4.14 -16.95
N PHE A 283 15.24 -3.81 -15.88
CA PHE A 283 15.05 -4.69 -14.73
C PHE A 283 14.35 -5.99 -15.13
N LEU A 284 13.20 -5.91 -15.84
CA LEU A 284 12.46 -7.09 -16.30
C LEU A 284 13.30 -7.96 -17.25
N LYS A 285 13.99 -7.35 -18.21
CA LYS A 285 14.91 -8.06 -19.10
C LYS A 285 16.01 -8.77 -18.31
N SER A 286 16.62 -8.07 -17.33
CA SER A 286 17.67 -8.65 -16.48
C SER A 286 17.16 -9.78 -15.59
N ALA A 287 15.88 -9.80 -15.25
CA ALA A 287 15.19 -10.85 -14.53
C ALA A 287 14.69 -12.00 -15.44
N ASN A 288 14.93 -11.93 -16.78
CA ASN A 288 14.41 -12.88 -17.78
C ASN A 288 12.86 -12.96 -17.79
N ILE A 289 12.19 -11.84 -17.56
CA ILE A 289 10.74 -11.66 -17.64
C ILE A 289 10.43 -10.97 -18.98
N ARG A 290 9.42 -11.50 -19.70
CA ARG A 290 9.02 -11.05 -21.04
C ARG A 290 7.73 -10.25 -21.00
#